data_bb8253bc181a8efde83f0248e1415026
#
_entry.id   bb8253bc181a8efde83f0248e1415026
#
_cell.length_a   1.000
_cell.length_b   1.000
_cell.length_c   1.000
_cell.angle_alpha   90.00
_cell.angle_beta   90.00
_cell.angle_gamma   90.00
#
_symmetry.space_group_name_H-M   'P 1'
#
loop_
_entity.id
_entity.type
_entity.pdbx_description
1 polymer ?
#
loop_
_entity_poly.entity_id
_entity_poly.type
_entity_poly.pdbx_seq_one_letter_code
_entity_poly.pdbx_strand_id
1 'polypeptide(L)'
;TEVEEGMAVTTKSEQLDHLRKVALELIMAGHPHDCTGCKAFGDCELQAMWQYLGVLHTRMADTYAEKKTNRISTGNTIVIRENERCIQCGRCVRVCNNVRGVGAIDFQKKGEEVYIGTPDDLPLNSTSCRFCSACVEVCPTGALIDQEGVYRTDLPKELSMIPCSAECPAHTDIPEYIRLIGEGKCSEAVAVI
;
A
#
# COMPACT_ATOMS: atom_id res chain seq x y z
N THR A 1 -16.10 1.11 -13.66
CA THR A 1 -16.76 1.10 -14.99
C THR A 1 -16.86 -0.35 -15.41
N GLU A 2 -18.06 -0.82 -15.71
CA GLU A 2 -18.28 -2.12 -16.32
C GLU A 2 -17.77 -2.08 -17.77
N VAL A 3 -17.20 -3.17 -18.23
CA VAL A 3 -16.70 -3.29 -19.60
C VAL A 3 -17.78 -3.91 -20.50
N GLU A 4 -17.90 -3.39 -21.71
CA GLU A 4 -18.87 -3.86 -22.70
C GLU A 4 -18.14 -4.32 -23.97
N GLU A 5 -18.76 -5.22 -24.71
CA GLU A 5 -18.21 -5.68 -26.00
C GLU A 5 -18.11 -4.51 -26.98
N GLY A 6 -16.96 -4.37 -27.64
CA GLY A 6 -16.69 -3.27 -28.56
C GLY A 6 -16.23 -1.95 -27.89
N MET A 7 -16.04 -1.92 -26.57
CA MET A 7 -15.50 -0.74 -25.89
C MET A 7 -14.08 -0.42 -26.38
N ALA A 8 -13.89 0.83 -26.82
CA ALA A 8 -12.57 1.34 -27.19
C ALA A 8 -11.98 2.18 -26.03
N VAL A 9 -10.77 1.85 -25.60
CA VAL A 9 -10.09 2.56 -24.50
C VAL A 9 -8.88 3.30 -25.04
N THR A 10 -8.85 4.62 -24.85
CA THR A 10 -7.69 5.45 -25.17
C THR A 10 -6.82 5.61 -23.93
N THR A 11 -5.60 5.10 -23.99
CA THR A 11 -4.66 5.14 -22.86
C THR A 11 -3.60 6.23 -22.99
N LYS A 12 -3.49 6.88 -24.16
CA LYS A 12 -2.50 7.94 -24.44
C LYS A 12 -3.13 9.06 -25.25
N SER A 13 -3.11 10.28 -24.71
CA SER A 13 -3.45 11.53 -25.40
C SER A 13 -2.85 12.70 -24.61
N GLU A 14 -2.69 13.87 -25.22
CA GLU A 14 -2.22 15.08 -24.53
C GLU A 14 -3.09 15.43 -23.33
N GLN A 15 -4.41 15.28 -23.46
CA GLN A 15 -5.34 15.52 -22.35
C GLN A 15 -5.13 14.56 -21.19
N LEU A 16 -4.93 13.27 -21.46
CA LEU A 16 -4.66 12.27 -20.43
C LEU A 16 -3.32 12.52 -19.75
N ASP A 17 -2.30 12.89 -20.51
CA ASP A 17 -0.98 13.19 -19.97
C ASP A 17 -1.02 14.46 -19.11
N HIS A 18 -1.79 15.46 -19.51
CA HIS A 18 -2.05 16.65 -18.67
C HIS A 18 -2.75 16.29 -17.37
N LEU A 19 -3.83 15.51 -17.42
CA LEU A 19 -4.57 15.08 -16.23
C LEU A 19 -3.70 14.24 -15.27
N ARG A 20 -2.88 13.33 -15.79
CA ARG A 20 -1.94 12.55 -14.99
C ARG A 20 -0.90 13.43 -14.28
N LYS A 21 -0.37 14.46 -14.97
CA LYS A 21 0.57 15.42 -14.37
C LYS A 21 -0.09 16.20 -13.25
N VAL A 22 -1.28 16.73 -13.46
CA VAL A 22 -2.03 17.46 -12.43
C VAL A 22 -2.34 16.58 -11.22
N ALA A 23 -2.78 15.33 -11.45
CA ALA A 23 -3.05 14.38 -10.37
C ALA A 23 -1.78 14.06 -9.57
N LEU A 24 -0.64 13.89 -10.26
CA LEU A 24 0.64 13.65 -9.61
C LEU A 24 1.11 14.89 -8.83
N GLU A 25 0.98 16.10 -9.36
CA GLU A 25 1.29 17.35 -8.66
C GLU A 25 0.48 17.48 -7.37
N LEU A 26 -0.81 17.13 -7.38
CA LEU A 26 -1.66 17.13 -6.18
C LEU A 26 -1.17 16.13 -5.13
N ILE A 27 -0.77 14.92 -5.54
CA ILE A 27 -0.19 13.92 -4.63
C ILE A 27 1.12 14.43 -4.03
N MET A 28 1.98 14.98 -4.88
CA MET A 28 3.29 15.51 -4.48
C MET A 28 3.19 16.72 -3.55
N ALA A 29 2.17 17.55 -3.70
CA ALA A 29 1.94 18.70 -2.85
C ALA A 29 1.85 18.35 -1.35
N GLY A 30 1.31 17.18 -1.05
CA GLY A 30 1.19 16.68 0.33
C GLY A 30 2.27 15.68 0.73
N HIS A 31 3.32 15.48 -0.06
CA HIS A 31 4.38 14.50 0.19
C HIS A 31 5.71 15.20 0.48
N PRO A 32 6.53 14.73 1.47
CA PRO A 32 7.86 15.28 1.71
C PRO A 32 8.75 15.15 0.48
N HIS A 33 9.55 16.19 0.21
CA HIS A 33 10.43 16.24 -0.96
C HIS A 33 11.89 15.85 -0.64
N ASP A 34 12.13 15.25 0.52
CA ASP A 34 13.44 14.79 1.00
C ASP A 34 13.77 13.36 0.52
N CYS A 35 13.59 13.09 -0.77
CA CYS A 35 13.78 11.75 -1.35
C CYS A 35 15.12 11.10 -0.98
N THR A 36 16.19 11.87 -0.94
CA THR A 36 17.54 11.36 -0.61
C THR A 36 17.67 10.86 0.83
N GLY A 37 16.84 11.37 1.75
CA GLY A 37 16.76 10.91 3.14
C GLY A 37 15.72 9.79 3.34
N CYS A 38 14.95 9.44 2.30
CA CYS A 38 13.91 8.44 2.39
C CYS A 38 14.46 7.02 2.22
N LYS A 39 14.06 6.08 3.07
CA LYS A 39 14.47 4.68 2.97
C LYS A 39 13.99 3.97 1.70
N ALA A 40 12.94 4.47 1.04
CA ALA A 40 12.46 3.97 -0.24
C ALA A 40 13.15 4.63 -1.44
N PHE A 41 14.23 5.39 -1.23
CA PHE A 41 14.95 6.03 -2.34
C PHE A 41 15.46 4.99 -3.33
N GLY A 42 15.12 5.18 -4.61
CA GLY A 42 15.49 4.25 -5.69
C GLY A 42 14.50 3.09 -5.92
N ASP A 43 13.62 2.79 -4.95
CA ASP A 43 12.56 1.77 -5.06
C ASP A 43 11.17 2.35 -4.71
N CYS A 44 10.90 3.55 -5.16
CA CYS A 44 9.65 4.26 -4.88
C CYS A 44 8.84 4.45 -6.17
N GLU A 45 7.64 3.86 -6.22
CA GLU A 45 6.75 4.00 -7.40
C GLU A 45 6.35 5.46 -7.64
N LEU A 46 6.19 6.27 -6.58
CA LEU A 46 5.87 7.69 -6.73
C LEU A 46 7.02 8.43 -7.41
N GLN A 47 8.27 8.13 -7.03
CA GLN A 47 9.46 8.70 -7.66
C GLN A 47 9.58 8.28 -9.15
N ALA A 48 9.32 7.01 -9.44
CA ALA A 48 9.32 6.50 -10.81
C ALA A 48 8.24 7.17 -11.68
N MET A 49 7.03 7.37 -11.14
CA MET A 49 5.96 8.08 -11.84
C MET A 49 6.28 9.55 -12.06
N TRP A 50 6.94 10.19 -11.10
CA TRP A 50 7.40 11.58 -11.23
C TRP A 50 8.38 11.74 -12.40
N GLN A 51 9.36 10.84 -12.47
CA GLN A 51 10.33 10.81 -13.58
C GLN A 51 9.65 10.52 -14.92
N TYR A 52 8.77 9.52 -14.96
CA TYR A 52 8.04 9.12 -16.18
C TYR A 52 7.19 10.25 -16.76
N LEU A 53 6.47 11.00 -15.94
CA LEU A 53 5.61 12.10 -16.37
C LEU A 53 6.36 13.42 -16.58
N GLY A 54 7.66 13.49 -16.22
CA GLY A 54 8.48 14.67 -16.36
C GLY A 54 8.00 15.86 -15.53
N VAL A 55 7.45 15.59 -14.35
CA VAL A 55 7.03 16.64 -13.39
C VAL A 55 8.27 17.05 -12.60
N LEU A 56 8.80 18.22 -12.83
CA LEU A 56 10.01 18.69 -12.14
C LEU A 56 9.71 19.35 -10.80
N HIS A 57 8.57 20.04 -10.68
CA HIS A 57 8.14 20.74 -9.48
C HIS A 57 6.62 20.64 -9.36
N THR A 58 6.13 20.58 -8.12
CA THR A 58 4.71 20.77 -7.88
C THR A 58 4.42 22.26 -7.65
N ARG A 59 3.45 22.78 -8.38
CA ARG A 59 2.98 24.18 -8.24
C ARG A 59 2.23 24.41 -6.93
N MET A 60 1.95 23.34 -6.18
CA MET A 60 1.12 23.35 -4.98
C MET A 60 1.91 23.01 -3.71
N ALA A 61 3.25 22.93 -3.77
CA ALA A 61 4.09 22.52 -2.63
C ALA A 61 3.83 23.34 -1.37
N ASP A 62 3.69 24.65 -1.52
CA ASP A 62 3.52 25.56 -0.40
C ASP A 62 2.14 25.53 0.25
N THR A 63 1.17 24.86 -0.39
CA THR A 63 -0.23 24.87 0.05
C THR A 63 -0.52 23.79 1.12
N TYR A 64 0.30 22.72 1.20
CA TYR A 64 0.01 21.55 2.02
C TYR A 64 1.14 21.14 2.99
N ALA A 65 2.31 21.77 2.93
CA ALA A 65 3.50 21.38 3.67
C ALA A 65 3.31 21.34 5.21
N GLU A 66 2.34 22.09 5.75
CA GLU A 66 2.16 22.22 7.20
C GLU A 66 1.21 21.20 7.85
N LYS A 67 0.55 20.31 7.09
CA LYS A 67 -0.61 19.55 7.60
C LYS A 67 -0.35 18.13 8.04
N LYS A 68 0.81 17.54 7.77
CA LYS A 68 1.07 16.13 8.13
C LYS A 68 1.86 16.04 9.43
N THR A 69 1.19 15.69 10.51
CA THR A 69 1.86 15.31 11.76
C THR A 69 2.61 14.00 11.54
N ASN A 70 3.91 14.03 11.87
CA ASN A 70 4.76 12.84 11.87
C ASN A 70 4.23 11.87 12.94
N ARG A 71 3.55 10.82 12.51
CA ARG A 71 3.04 9.75 13.37
C ARG A 71 3.81 8.48 13.11
N ILE A 72 4.94 8.35 13.75
CA ILE A 72 5.68 7.10 13.78
C ILE A 72 4.95 6.17 14.75
N SER A 73 4.55 4.99 14.27
CA SER A 73 3.99 3.95 15.14
C SER A 73 5.09 3.44 16.07
N THR A 74 5.02 3.78 17.33
CA THR A 74 5.89 3.23 18.38
C THR A 74 5.34 1.88 18.84
N GLY A 75 6.21 0.92 19.17
CA GLY A 75 5.83 -0.37 19.75
C GLY A 75 6.10 -1.59 18.86
N ASN A 76 6.72 -1.39 17.68
CA ASN A 76 7.16 -2.45 16.82
C ASN A 76 8.40 -1.99 16.06
N THR A 77 9.45 -2.81 16.10
CA THR A 77 10.75 -2.52 15.47
C THR A 77 10.84 -3.02 14.03
N ILE A 78 9.92 -3.89 13.60
CA ILE A 78 9.98 -4.56 12.30
C ILE A 78 9.38 -3.68 11.21
N VAL A 79 8.14 -3.23 11.39
CA VAL A 79 7.43 -2.39 10.42
C VAL A 79 7.32 -0.97 10.93
N ILE A 80 7.96 -0.03 10.27
CA ILE A 80 7.81 1.40 10.54
C ILE A 80 6.75 1.99 9.64
N ARG A 81 5.98 2.91 10.20
CA ARG A 81 4.96 3.68 9.49
C ARG A 81 5.25 5.18 9.62
N GLU A 82 5.55 5.79 8.47
CA GLU A 82 5.75 7.24 8.33
C GLU A 82 4.54 7.82 7.58
N ASN A 83 3.52 8.26 8.33
CA ASN A 83 2.28 8.74 7.74
C ASN A 83 2.45 9.99 6.86
N GLU A 84 3.48 10.80 7.09
CA GLU A 84 3.82 11.94 6.23
C GLU A 84 4.15 11.54 4.79
N ARG A 85 4.69 10.33 4.60
CA ARG A 85 5.00 9.75 3.28
C ARG A 85 3.84 9.00 2.66
N CYS A 86 2.70 8.92 3.36
CA CYS A 86 1.53 8.21 2.91
C CYS A 86 0.73 9.03 1.89
N ILE A 87 0.51 8.47 0.71
CA ILE A 87 -0.34 9.06 -0.34
C ILE A 87 -1.79 8.59 -0.28
N GLN A 88 -2.17 7.89 0.79
CA GLN A 88 -3.54 7.39 1.04
C GLN A 88 -4.12 6.51 -0.09
N CYS A 89 -3.28 5.79 -0.81
CA CYS A 89 -3.71 4.93 -1.93
C CYS A 89 -4.53 3.70 -1.50
N GLY A 90 -4.53 3.33 -0.21
CA GLY A 90 -5.28 2.22 0.37
C GLY A 90 -4.79 0.82 -0.03
N ARG A 91 -3.65 0.67 -0.75
CA ARG A 91 -3.14 -0.65 -1.15
C ARG A 91 -2.87 -1.54 0.07
N CYS A 92 -2.24 -1.00 1.11
CA CYS A 92 -1.95 -1.72 2.35
C CYS A 92 -3.22 -2.17 3.09
N VAL A 93 -4.26 -1.36 3.08
CA VAL A 93 -5.58 -1.72 3.65
C VAL A 93 -6.17 -2.88 2.86
N ARG A 94 -6.22 -2.78 1.53
CA ARG A 94 -6.78 -3.85 0.69
C ARG A 94 -6.01 -5.16 0.81
N VAL A 95 -4.69 -5.13 0.81
CA VAL A 95 -3.92 -6.37 0.97
C VAL A 95 -4.11 -6.98 2.35
N CYS A 96 -4.18 -6.17 3.41
CA CYS A 96 -4.41 -6.64 4.77
C CYS A 96 -5.80 -7.27 4.93
N ASN A 97 -6.83 -6.62 4.38
CA ASN A 97 -8.21 -7.07 4.53
C ASN A 97 -8.60 -8.16 3.54
N ASN A 98 -8.32 -7.96 2.24
CA ASN A 98 -8.88 -8.80 1.18
C ASN A 98 -7.96 -9.97 0.83
N VAL A 99 -6.64 -9.76 0.87
CA VAL A 99 -5.66 -10.80 0.49
C VAL A 99 -5.23 -11.62 1.70
N ARG A 100 -4.95 -10.95 2.83
CA ARG A 100 -4.46 -11.60 4.06
C ARG A 100 -5.56 -11.94 5.06
N GLY A 101 -6.76 -11.36 4.92
CA GLY A 101 -7.89 -11.58 5.82
C GLY A 101 -7.62 -11.18 7.28
N VAL A 102 -6.67 -10.28 7.54
CA VAL A 102 -6.21 -9.94 8.90
C VAL A 102 -6.93 -8.72 9.47
N GLY A 103 -7.12 -7.67 8.66
CA GLY A 103 -7.84 -6.47 9.08
C GLY A 103 -7.16 -5.65 10.17
N ALA A 104 -5.82 -5.69 10.26
CA ALA A 104 -5.09 -5.00 11.33
C ALA A 104 -4.94 -3.49 11.08
N ILE A 105 -5.05 -3.05 9.83
CA ILE A 105 -4.91 -1.64 9.43
C ILE A 105 -6.07 -1.23 8.53
N ASP A 106 -6.52 0.00 8.71
CA ASP A 106 -7.61 0.57 7.93
C ASP A 106 -7.48 2.09 7.84
N PHE A 107 -8.40 2.72 7.09
CA PHE A 107 -8.57 4.16 7.13
C PHE A 107 -9.10 4.59 8.50
N GLN A 108 -8.36 5.43 9.18
CA GLN A 108 -8.73 6.03 10.45
C GLN A 108 -9.11 7.50 10.22
N LYS A 109 -9.97 8.02 11.08
CA LYS A 109 -10.40 9.42 11.03
C LYS A 109 -10.18 10.07 12.41
N LYS A 110 -9.48 11.22 12.41
CA LYS A 110 -9.30 12.04 13.62
C LYS A 110 -9.65 13.49 13.27
N GLY A 111 -10.83 13.93 13.69
CA GLY A 111 -11.38 15.20 13.23
C GLY A 111 -11.65 15.16 11.73
N GLU A 112 -11.07 16.10 11.00
CA GLU A 112 -11.14 16.16 9.52
C GLU A 112 -10.02 15.37 8.82
N GLU A 113 -9.01 14.95 9.56
CA GLU A 113 -7.86 14.22 9.03
C GLU A 113 -8.22 12.74 8.83
N VAL A 114 -7.97 12.23 7.63
CA VAL A 114 -8.03 10.80 7.29
C VAL A 114 -6.62 10.28 7.10
N TYR A 115 -6.29 9.15 7.71
CA TYR A 115 -4.97 8.53 7.60
C TYR A 115 -5.09 7.00 7.64
N ILE A 116 -4.06 6.30 7.20
CA ILE A 116 -3.98 4.84 7.34
C ILE A 116 -3.42 4.54 8.74
N GLY A 117 -4.13 3.74 9.50
CA GLY A 117 -3.76 3.43 10.88
C GLY A 117 -4.29 2.10 11.37
N THR A 118 -3.98 1.81 12.60
CA THR A 118 -4.59 0.74 13.41
C THR A 118 -5.77 1.32 14.18
N PRO A 119 -6.76 0.52 14.59
CA PRO A 119 -7.82 0.99 15.47
C PRO A 119 -7.22 1.66 16.71
N ASP A 120 -7.77 2.82 17.08
CA ASP A 120 -7.37 3.61 18.26
C ASP A 120 -5.86 3.95 18.32
N ASP A 121 -5.18 3.98 17.17
CA ASP A 121 -3.72 4.18 17.06
C ASP A 121 -2.89 3.15 17.88
N LEU A 122 -3.44 1.97 18.14
CA LEU A 122 -2.75 0.91 18.86
C LEU A 122 -1.49 0.44 18.11
N PRO A 123 -0.44 0.03 18.82
CA PRO A 123 0.71 -0.61 18.19
C PRO A 123 0.30 -1.88 17.43
N LEU A 124 0.98 -2.21 16.33
CA LEU A 124 0.66 -3.38 15.51
C LEU A 124 0.64 -4.70 16.30
N ASN A 125 1.53 -4.86 17.28
CA ASN A 125 1.57 -6.03 18.17
C ASN A 125 0.39 -6.14 19.14
N SER A 126 -0.39 -5.06 19.30
CA SER A 126 -1.61 -5.05 20.12
C SER A 126 -2.88 -5.21 19.27
N THR A 127 -2.72 -5.51 17.99
CA THR A 127 -3.80 -5.74 17.03
C THR A 127 -3.78 -7.19 16.54
N SER A 128 -4.66 -7.53 15.59
CA SER A 128 -4.64 -8.82 14.88
C SER A 128 -3.45 -9.01 13.95
N CYS A 129 -2.53 -8.04 13.85
CA CYS A 129 -1.38 -8.06 12.94
C CYS A 129 -0.53 -9.32 13.15
N ARG A 130 -0.18 -9.97 12.04
CA ARG A 130 0.65 -11.19 12.00
C ARG A 130 2.04 -10.95 11.44
N PHE A 131 2.42 -9.69 11.25
CA PHE A 131 3.74 -9.29 10.71
C PHE A 131 4.11 -10.00 9.41
N CYS A 132 3.15 -10.15 8.49
CA CYS A 132 3.34 -10.86 7.23
C CYS A 132 4.01 -10.02 6.13
N SER A 133 4.38 -8.78 6.38
CA SER A 133 4.98 -7.80 5.46
C SER A 133 4.14 -7.34 4.27
N ALA A 134 3.04 -7.99 3.94
CA ALA A 134 2.28 -7.68 2.73
C ALA A 134 1.95 -6.17 2.55
N CYS A 135 1.68 -5.45 3.65
CA CYS A 135 1.44 -4.01 3.63
C CYS A 135 2.70 -3.19 3.27
N VAL A 136 3.89 -3.69 3.61
CA VAL A 136 5.18 -3.08 3.22
C VAL A 136 5.40 -3.28 1.74
N GLU A 137 5.25 -4.52 1.25
CA GLU A 137 5.46 -4.90 -0.13
C GLU A 137 4.60 -4.12 -1.14
N VAL A 138 3.34 -3.84 -0.78
CA VAL A 138 2.44 -3.10 -1.67
C VAL A 138 2.52 -1.59 -1.51
N CYS A 139 3.31 -1.08 -0.56
CA CYS A 139 3.42 0.36 -0.34
C CYS A 139 4.19 1.02 -1.49
N PRO A 140 3.58 1.96 -2.24
CA PRO A 140 4.24 2.59 -3.38
C PRO A 140 5.22 3.70 -2.99
N THR A 141 5.34 3.96 -1.67
CA THR A 141 6.20 5.01 -1.10
C THR A 141 6.91 4.50 0.13
N GLY A 142 7.73 5.34 0.78
CA GLY A 142 8.38 5.01 2.06
C GLY A 142 7.48 5.14 3.29
N ALA A 143 6.16 5.07 3.14
CA ALA A 143 5.23 5.21 4.27
C ALA A 143 5.15 3.96 5.15
N LEU A 144 5.36 2.78 4.58
CA LEU A 144 5.49 1.51 5.29
C LEU A 144 6.79 0.86 4.84
N ILE A 145 7.67 0.61 5.76
CA ILE A 145 9.01 0.09 5.50
C ILE A 145 9.37 -1.02 6.47
N ASP A 146 10.15 -1.98 6.00
CA ASP A 146 10.87 -2.94 6.82
C ASP A 146 12.16 -2.27 7.33
N GLN A 147 12.20 -1.99 8.61
CA GLN A 147 13.31 -1.24 9.21
C GLN A 147 14.61 -2.03 9.24
N GLU A 148 14.51 -3.31 9.52
CA GLU A 148 15.64 -4.19 9.82
C GLU A 148 15.99 -5.14 8.68
N GLY A 149 15.25 -5.08 7.55
CA GLY A 149 15.44 -6.03 6.45
C GLY A 149 15.10 -7.46 6.83
N VAL A 150 14.10 -7.64 7.70
CA VAL A 150 13.69 -8.95 8.23
C VAL A 150 13.02 -9.81 7.17
N TYR A 151 12.37 -9.15 6.21
CA TYR A 151 11.60 -9.83 5.18
C TYR A 151 12.46 -10.19 3.97
N ARG A 152 12.07 -11.26 3.30
CA ARG A 152 12.80 -11.74 2.11
C ARG A 152 12.64 -10.76 0.96
N THR A 153 13.78 -10.34 0.38
CA THR A 153 13.85 -9.45 -0.80
C THR A 153 14.21 -10.22 -2.08
N ASP A 154 14.51 -11.51 -1.97
CA ASP A 154 14.90 -12.41 -3.06
C ASP A 154 13.71 -13.01 -3.81
N LEU A 155 12.51 -12.87 -3.25
CA LEU A 155 11.27 -13.33 -3.90
C LEU A 155 10.65 -12.22 -4.76
N PRO A 156 10.04 -12.58 -5.89
CA PRO A 156 9.14 -11.68 -6.61
C PRO A 156 8.07 -11.10 -5.68
N LYS A 157 7.71 -9.83 -5.89
CA LYS A 157 6.77 -9.09 -5.02
C LYS A 157 5.43 -9.82 -4.86
N GLU A 158 4.94 -10.45 -5.90
CA GLU A 158 3.70 -11.22 -5.90
C GLU A 158 3.77 -12.44 -4.96
N LEU A 159 4.92 -13.10 -4.90
CA LEU A 159 5.13 -14.26 -4.03
C LEU A 159 5.40 -13.84 -2.59
N SER A 160 6.07 -12.73 -2.35
CA SER A 160 6.33 -12.22 -0.99
C SER A 160 5.05 -11.75 -0.29
N MET A 161 4.05 -11.29 -1.03
CA MET A 161 2.74 -10.93 -0.47
C MET A 161 1.99 -12.11 0.12
N ILE A 162 2.19 -13.32 -0.40
CA ILE A 162 1.51 -14.54 0.04
C ILE A 162 2.55 -15.64 0.29
N PRO A 163 3.41 -15.51 1.32
CA PRO A 163 4.50 -16.46 1.54
C PRO A 163 4.03 -17.90 1.75
N CYS A 164 2.87 -18.09 2.39
CA CYS A 164 2.30 -19.42 2.60
C CYS A 164 1.92 -20.14 1.30
N SER A 165 1.49 -19.42 0.28
CA SER A 165 1.22 -19.97 -1.05
C SER A 165 2.53 -20.20 -1.83
N ALA A 166 3.49 -19.29 -1.70
CA ALA A 166 4.80 -19.38 -2.36
C ALA A 166 5.62 -20.58 -1.86
N GLU A 167 5.58 -20.85 -0.57
CA GLU A 167 6.31 -21.98 0.06
C GLU A 167 5.54 -23.32 0.00
N CYS A 168 4.28 -23.30 -0.41
CA CYS A 168 3.46 -24.51 -0.54
C CYS A 168 3.89 -25.32 -1.76
N PRO A 169 4.30 -26.60 -1.60
CA PRO A 169 4.68 -27.45 -2.75
C PRO A 169 3.54 -27.66 -3.75
N ALA A 170 2.29 -27.60 -3.29
CA ALA A 170 1.09 -27.72 -4.14
C ALA A 170 0.62 -26.36 -4.71
N HIS A 171 1.27 -25.26 -4.35
CA HIS A 171 0.86 -23.89 -4.71
C HIS A 171 -0.61 -23.58 -4.40
N THR A 172 -1.15 -24.20 -3.34
CA THR A 172 -2.54 -24.00 -2.91
C THR A 172 -2.78 -22.55 -2.52
N ASP A 173 -3.91 -21.99 -2.96
CA ASP A 173 -4.33 -20.65 -2.54
C ASP A 173 -4.87 -20.69 -1.09
N ILE A 174 -3.92 -20.66 -0.12
CA ILE A 174 -4.21 -20.77 1.31
C ILE A 174 -5.12 -19.63 1.80
N PRO A 175 -4.92 -18.36 1.43
CA PRO A 175 -5.84 -17.28 1.80
C PRO A 175 -7.28 -17.54 1.34
N GLU A 176 -7.45 -18.02 0.12
CA GLU A 176 -8.77 -18.22 -0.48
C GLU A 176 -9.55 -19.33 0.25
N TYR A 177 -8.97 -20.51 0.49
CA TYR A 177 -9.71 -21.55 1.18
C TYR A 177 -10.03 -21.16 2.62
N ILE A 178 -9.15 -20.42 3.31
CA ILE A 178 -9.43 -19.92 4.67
C ILE A 178 -10.58 -18.90 4.65
N ARG A 179 -10.61 -18.01 3.66
CA ARG A 179 -11.70 -17.05 3.48
C ARG A 179 -13.03 -17.76 3.25
N LEU A 180 -13.06 -18.74 2.38
CA LEU A 180 -14.26 -19.55 2.10
C LEU A 180 -14.76 -20.31 3.33
N ILE A 181 -13.85 -20.85 4.14
CA ILE A 181 -14.24 -21.47 5.43
C ILE A 181 -14.88 -20.43 6.35
N GLY A 182 -14.31 -19.24 6.45
CA GLY A 182 -14.85 -18.14 7.25
C GLY A 182 -16.26 -17.69 6.80
N GLU A 183 -16.56 -17.82 5.50
CA GLU A 183 -17.88 -17.55 4.92
C GLU A 183 -18.85 -18.74 5.01
N GLY A 184 -18.44 -19.87 5.58
CA GLY A 184 -19.24 -21.08 5.67
C GLY A 184 -19.35 -21.89 4.38
N LYS A 185 -18.56 -21.55 3.35
CA LYS A 185 -18.53 -22.18 2.02
C LYS A 185 -17.54 -23.35 1.99
N CYS A 186 -17.74 -24.33 2.85
CA CYS A 186 -16.78 -25.42 3.03
C CYS A 186 -16.54 -26.27 1.76
N SER A 187 -17.58 -26.48 0.93
CA SER A 187 -17.44 -27.24 -0.33
C SER A 187 -16.58 -26.50 -1.36
N GLU A 188 -16.71 -25.17 -1.44
CA GLU A 188 -15.89 -24.34 -2.32
C GLU A 188 -14.44 -24.29 -1.79
N ALA A 189 -14.26 -24.22 -0.47
CA ALA A 189 -12.93 -24.24 0.14
C ALA A 189 -12.16 -25.53 -0.17
N VAL A 190 -12.83 -26.68 -0.17
CA VAL A 190 -12.20 -27.96 -0.55
C VAL A 190 -11.81 -27.99 -2.02
N ALA A 191 -12.54 -27.31 -2.89
CA ALA A 191 -12.20 -27.24 -4.32
C ALA A 191 -10.96 -26.39 -4.65
N VAL A 192 -10.49 -25.57 -3.70
CA VAL A 192 -9.26 -24.75 -3.82
C VAL A 192 -8.01 -25.56 -3.47
N ILE A 193 -8.15 -26.63 -2.71
CA ILE A 193 -7.04 -27.50 -2.26
C ILE A 193 -6.75 -28.58 -3.29
#